data_5b6d8452f5f68496ff285aceaf2bd5d0
#
_entry.id   5b6d8452f5f68496ff285aceaf2bd5d0
#
_cell.length_a   1.000
_cell.length_b   1.000
_cell.length_c   1.000
_cell.angle_alpha   90.00
_cell.angle_beta   90.00
_cell.angle_gamma   90.00
#
_symmetry.space_group_name_H-M   'P 1'
#
loop_
_entity.id
_entity.type
_entity.pdbx_description
1 polymer ?
#
loop_
_entity_poly.entity_id
_entity_poly.type
_entity_poly.pdbx_seq_one_letter_code
_entity_poly.pdbx_strand_id
1 'polypeptide(L)'
;MRDDWFSRLTGFNEGPYDTTRELLEVNGSTLRSKVNDRSFCIGQFEMPSLADLRLRVAEGTGASGPNRVSIVTGDVRKMHQMPEYAGALFQVASQFNALEMVGPSVTPEDGVTRYEHDRTQGPACAIAAGAATIYRNYFAPVGDQIGQSAANQLDGLADLGTELSRALARPVSDLWSMQNGYALATRTGLDLIAAHLRDIGGLGVSDLAGRLRMGLHQGVEVTDGPTSPG
;
A
#
# COMPACT_ATOMS: atom_id res chain seq x y z
N MET A 1 0.50 8.27 -27.77
CA MET A 1 0.35 8.08 -26.31
C MET A 1 -0.73 7.04 -26.11
N ARG A 2 -0.53 6.07 -25.22
CA ARG A 2 -1.58 5.09 -24.88
C ARG A 2 -2.65 5.83 -24.07
N ASP A 3 -3.90 5.38 -24.19
CA ASP A 3 -4.98 5.95 -23.36
C ASP A 3 -5.20 5.07 -22.13
N ASP A 4 -4.22 5.06 -21.23
CA ASP A 4 -4.26 4.40 -19.93
C ASP A 4 -4.32 5.42 -18.79
N TRP A 5 -4.66 4.97 -17.58
CA TRP A 5 -4.83 5.84 -16.42
C TRP A 5 -3.56 6.64 -16.09
N PHE A 6 -2.37 6.03 -16.26
CA PHE A 6 -1.11 6.68 -15.96
C PHE A 6 -0.83 7.83 -16.94
N SER A 7 -0.99 7.56 -18.25
CA SER A 7 -0.76 8.57 -19.28
C SER A 7 -1.79 9.71 -19.25
N ARG A 8 -3.05 9.42 -18.90
CA ARG A 8 -4.07 10.46 -18.68
C ARG A 8 -3.67 11.41 -17.54
N LEU A 9 -3.04 10.88 -16.50
CA LEU A 9 -2.64 11.64 -15.32
C LEU A 9 -1.35 12.43 -15.59
N THR A 10 -0.34 11.79 -16.14
CA THR A 10 1.02 12.33 -16.23
C THR A 10 1.35 13.00 -17.54
N GLY A 11 0.58 12.75 -18.62
CA GLY A 11 0.83 13.26 -19.96
C GLY A 11 1.88 12.48 -20.75
N PHE A 12 2.38 11.34 -20.24
CA PHE A 12 3.33 10.47 -20.93
C PHE A 12 3.06 9.00 -20.59
N ASN A 13 3.57 8.08 -21.41
CA ASN A 13 3.48 6.65 -21.12
C ASN A 13 4.52 6.24 -20.09
N GLU A 14 4.14 5.42 -19.12
CA GLU A 14 5.09 4.79 -18.22
C GLU A 14 6.11 3.97 -19.04
N GLY A 15 7.37 4.21 -18.77
CA GLY A 15 8.53 3.62 -19.45
C GLY A 15 9.51 3.00 -18.43
N PRO A 16 10.80 2.94 -18.76
CA PRO A 16 11.81 2.50 -17.81
C PRO A 16 11.74 3.29 -16.52
N TYR A 17 11.93 2.60 -15.40
CA TYR A 17 11.67 3.13 -14.04
C TYR A 17 12.35 4.49 -13.78
N ASP A 18 13.66 4.59 -14.03
CA ASP A 18 14.41 5.82 -13.76
C ASP A 18 13.94 6.97 -14.66
N THR A 19 13.72 6.68 -15.95
CA THR A 19 13.20 7.68 -16.91
C THR A 19 11.82 8.18 -16.50
N THR A 20 10.94 7.28 -16.10
CA THR A 20 9.60 7.63 -15.59
C THR A 20 9.72 8.53 -14.37
N ARG A 21 10.58 8.16 -13.41
CA ARG A 21 10.80 8.94 -12.19
C ARG A 21 11.37 10.33 -12.46
N GLU A 22 12.29 10.46 -13.43
CA GLU A 22 12.89 11.76 -13.84
C GLU A 22 11.87 12.75 -14.41
N LEU A 23 10.80 12.25 -15.03
CA LEU A 23 9.70 13.07 -15.58
C LEU A 23 8.69 13.53 -14.52
N LEU A 24 8.84 13.08 -13.30
CA LEU A 24 7.99 13.40 -12.17
C LEU A 24 8.77 14.16 -11.09
N GLU A 25 8.06 14.86 -10.23
CA GLU A 25 8.62 15.60 -9.10
C GLU A 25 7.68 15.49 -7.91
N VAL A 26 8.24 15.27 -6.72
CA VAL A 26 7.50 15.31 -5.46
C VAL A 26 7.99 16.50 -4.64
N ASN A 27 7.05 17.33 -4.23
CA ASN A 27 7.30 18.46 -3.33
C ASN A 27 6.26 18.46 -2.20
N GLY A 28 6.70 18.07 -1.00
CA GLY A 28 5.80 17.87 0.13
C GLY A 28 4.73 16.82 -0.18
N SER A 29 3.46 17.21 -0.10
CA SER A 29 2.31 16.36 -0.40
C SER A 29 1.81 16.47 -1.85
N THR A 30 2.65 16.93 -2.78
CA THR A 30 2.27 17.13 -4.17
C THR A 30 3.17 16.33 -5.11
N LEU A 31 2.56 15.58 -6.03
CA LEU A 31 3.21 14.98 -7.19
C LEU A 31 2.93 15.86 -8.41
N ARG A 32 3.97 16.25 -9.14
CA ARG A 32 3.87 17.04 -10.37
C ARG A 32 4.46 16.26 -11.55
N SER A 33 3.80 16.31 -12.69
CA SER A 33 4.38 15.89 -13.95
C SER A 33 5.10 17.06 -14.61
N LYS A 34 6.34 16.85 -15.03
CA LYS A 34 7.14 17.82 -15.79
C LYS A 34 6.75 17.88 -17.28
N VAL A 35 5.87 16.98 -17.73
CA VAL A 35 5.45 16.90 -19.13
C VAL A 35 4.21 17.74 -19.42
N ASN A 36 3.21 17.69 -18.55
CA ASN A 36 1.94 18.42 -18.72
C ASN A 36 1.69 19.47 -17.63
N ASP A 37 2.67 19.69 -16.74
CA ASP A 37 2.62 20.60 -15.59
C ASP A 37 1.47 20.35 -14.59
N ARG A 38 0.71 19.25 -14.72
CA ARG A 38 -0.35 18.91 -13.78
C ARG A 38 0.23 18.48 -12.44
N SER A 39 -0.44 18.89 -11.39
CA SER A 39 -0.07 18.58 -10.01
C SER A 39 -1.25 17.93 -9.29
N PHE A 40 -0.96 16.99 -8.41
CA PHE A 40 -1.95 16.21 -7.67
C PHE A 40 -1.56 16.13 -6.19
N CYS A 41 -2.54 16.21 -5.32
CA CYS A 41 -2.31 15.97 -3.90
C CYS A 41 -2.12 14.47 -3.65
N ILE A 42 -0.92 14.11 -3.18
CA ILE A 42 -0.60 12.73 -2.79
C ILE A 42 -0.78 12.47 -1.29
N GLY A 43 -1.12 13.50 -0.51
CA GLY A 43 -1.32 13.36 0.92
C GLY A 43 -0.09 12.91 1.70
N GLN A 44 -0.32 12.13 2.75
CA GLN A 44 0.74 11.59 3.61
C GLN A 44 0.65 10.08 3.63
N PHE A 45 1.78 9.43 3.37
CA PHE A 45 1.92 7.99 3.41
C PHE A 45 2.83 7.58 4.57
N GLU A 46 2.40 6.59 5.32
CA GLU A 46 3.17 6.00 6.42
C GLU A 46 2.90 4.49 6.53
N MET A 47 3.79 3.80 7.23
CA MET A 47 3.68 2.36 7.53
C MET A 47 3.69 2.15 9.06
N PRO A 48 2.66 2.64 9.79
CA PRO A 48 2.58 2.42 11.22
C PRO A 48 2.36 0.94 11.55
N SER A 49 2.85 0.50 12.71
CA SER A 49 2.46 -0.78 13.25
C SER A 49 1.03 -0.73 13.80
N LEU A 50 0.36 -1.88 13.92
CA LEU A 50 -0.93 -1.94 14.60
C LEU A 50 -0.83 -1.52 16.07
N ALA A 51 0.33 -1.72 16.72
CA ALA A 51 0.57 -1.23 18.07
C ALA A 51 0.58 0.31 18.10
N ASP A 52 1.27 0.97 17.16
CA ASP A 52 1.28 2.43 17.04
C ASP A 52 -0.13 2.97 16.80
N LEU A 53 -0.90 2.34 15.91
CA LEU A 53 -2.28 2.76 15.64
C LEU A 53 -3.17 2.62 16.87
N ARG A 54 -3.02 1.54 17.65
CA ARG A 54 -3.75 1.36 18.92
C ARG A 54 -3.40 2.44 19.93
N LEU A 55 -2.12 2.82 20.06
CA LEU A 55 -1.69 3.91 20.93
C LEU A 55 -2.28 5.25 20.47
N ARG A 56 -2.20 5.57 19.18
CA ARG A 56 -2.79 6.80 18.63
C ARG A 56 -4.29 6.90 18.91
N VAL A 57 -5.02 5.79 18.81
CA VAL A 57 -6.46 5.75 19.14
C VAL A 57 -6.69 5.94 20.65
N ALA A 58 -5.87 5.32 21.50
CA ALA A 58 -5.99 5.44 22.95
C ALA A 58 -5.64 6.86 23.46
N GLU A 59 -4.67 7.54 22.83
CA GLU A 59 -4.24 8.90 23.17
C GLU A 59 -5.09 9.98 22.48
N GLY A 60 -5.80 9.61 21.44
CA GLY A 60 -6.59 10.53 20.63
C GLY A 60 -7.79 11.08 21.42
N THR A 61 -7.90 12.40 21.45
CA THR A 61 -9.09 13.12 21.93
C THR A 61 -10.21 13.13 20.85
N GLY A 62 -10.18 12.19 19.94
CA GLY A 62 -11.11 12.09 18.82
C GLY A 62 -12.57 12.07 19.29
N ALA A 63 -13.46 12.64 18.49
CA ALA A 63 -14.88 12.66 18.78
C ALA A 63 -15.35 11.23 19.13
N SER A 64 -15.80 11.04 20.35
CA SER A 64 -16.37 9.79 20.83
C SER A 64 -17.72 9.60 20.16
N GLY A 65 -17.72 8.96 19.03
CA GLY A 65 -18.91 8.55 18.32
C GLY A 65 -18.79 7.07 17.92
N PRO A 66 -19.90 6.38 17.67
CA PRO A 66 -19.83 5.02 17.18
C PRO A 66 -19.13 5.01 15.82
N ASN A 67 -18.00 4.32 15.71
CA ASN A 67 -17.36 4.06 14.42
C ASN A 67 -18.33 3.26 13.56
N ARG A 68 -18.62 3.78 12.38
CA ARG A 68 -19.43 3.07 11.41
C ARG A 68 -18.53 2.30 10.46
N VAL A 69 -18.54 0.98 10.60
CA VAL A 69 -17.89 0.08 9.65
C VAL A 69 -18.97 -0.52 8.74
N SER A 70 -18.79 -0.41 7.44
CA SER A 70 -19.68 -1.00 6.45
C SER A 70 -18.88 -1.86 5.50
N ILE A 71 -19.40 -3.05 5.22
CA ILE A 71 -18.87 -3.93 4.17
C ILE A 71 -19.82 -3.78 2.99
N VAL A 72 -19.29 -3.33 1.87
CA VAL A 72 -20.09 -3.05 0.68
C VAL A 72 -19.55 -3.82 -0.52
N THR A 73 -20.45 -4.20 -1.42
CA THR A 73 -20.10 -4.84 -2.69
C THR A 73 -20.33 -3.86 -3.82
N GLY A 74 -19.33 -3.66 -4.67
CA GLY A 74 -19.43 -2.77 -5.81
C GLY A 74 -18.08 -2.48 -6.46
N ASP A 75 -18.09 -1.56 -7.39
CA ASP A 75 -16.90 -1.05 -8.05
C ASP A 75 -16.23 0.00 -7.14
N VAL A 76 -15.12 -0.36 -6.52
CA VAL A 76 -14.41 0.49 -5.56
C VAL A 76 -13.92 1.81 -6.19
N ARG A 77 -13.60 1.84 -7.50
CA ARG A 77 -13.22 3.07 -8.20
C ARG A 77 -14.39 4.07 -8.22
N LYS A 78 -15.59 3.57 -8.51
CA LYS A 78 -16.80 4.40 -8.48
C LYS A 78 -17.14 4.86 -7.07
N MET A 79 -16.98 3.97 -6.09
CA MET A 79 -17.25 4.29 -4.68
C MET A 79 -16.44 5.48 -4.18
N HIS A 80 -15.16 5.61 -4.57
CA HIS A 80 -14.34 6.78 -4.20
C HIS A 80 -14.90 8.11 -4.73
N GLN A 81 -15.74 8.08 -5.75
CA GLN A 81 -16.33 9.26 -6.39
C GLN A 81 -17.74 9.57 -5.88
N MET A 82 -18.35 8.69 -5.10
CA MET A 82 -19.73 8.82 -4.64
C MET A 82 -19.79 9.75 -3.43
N PRO A 83 -20.69 10.77 -3.44
CA PRO A 83 -20.80 11.72 -2.34
C PRO A 83 -21.07 11.10 -0.97
N GLU A 84 -21.79 9.98 -0.94
CA GLU A 84 -22.10 9.26 0.31
C GLU A 84 -20.85 8.68 1.01
N TYR A 85 -19.73 8.53 0.29
CA TYR A 85 -18.45 8.07 0.85
C TYR A 85 -17.44 9.21 1.03
N ALA A 86 -17.86 10.45 0.87
CA ALA A 86 -16.98 11.59 1.13
C ALA A 86 -16.42 11.55 2.56
N GLY A 87 -15.10 11.59 2.70
CA GLY A 87 -14.42 11.48 3.98
C GLY A 87 -14.33 10.07 4.56
N ALA A 88 -14.76 9.03 3.82
CA ALA A 88 -14.62 7.65 4.25
C ALA A 88 -13.17 7.15 4.12
N LEU A 89 -12.79 6.22 5.00
CA LEU A 89 -11.58 5.42 4.88
C LEU A 89 -11.92 4.13 4.12
N PHE A 90 -11.20 3.84 3.05
CA PHE A 90 -11.29 2.57 2.34
C PHE A 90 -10.17 1.63 2.78
N GLN A 91 -10.54 0.45 3.23
CA GLN A 91 -9.57 -0.60 3.53
C GLN A 91 -9.65 -1.68 2.45
N VAL A 92 -8.52 -1.99 1.85
CA VAL A 92 -8.37 -3.05 0.85
C VAL A 92 -7.23 -3.98 1.26
N ALA A 93 -7.31 -5.24 0.83
CA ALA A 93 -6.16 -6.13 0.93
C ALA A 93 -5.12 -5.71 -0.12
N SER A 94 -3.87 -5.53 0.32
CA SER A 94 -2.73 -5.24 -0.54
C SER A 94 -1.56 -6.17 -0.21
N GLN A 95 -0.52 -6.15 -1.05
CA GLN A 95 0.73 -6.79 -0.70
C GLN A 95 1.42 -6.02 0.44
N PHE A 96 2.36 -6.68 1.10
CA PHE A 96 3.05 -6.11 2.26
C PHE A 96 4.04 -4.98 1.91
N ASN A 97 4.23 -4.67 0.63
CA ASN A 97 5.01 -3.53 0.14
C ASN A 97 4.17 -2.28 -0.17
N ALA A 98 2.89 -2.27 0.19
CA ALA A 98 1.94 -1.19 -0.10
C ALA A 98 1.73 -0.91 -1.61
N LEU A 99 2.01 -1.90 -2.46
CA LEU A 99 1.74 -1.91 -3.89
C LEU A 99 0.68 -2.96 -4.22
N GLU A 100 0.16 -2.93 -5.45
CA GLU A 100 -0.88 -3.84 -5.94
C GLU A 100 -0.36 -4.64 -7.14
N MET A 101 0.78 -5.33 -6.94
CA MET A 101 1.39 -6.14 -7.98
C MET A 101 0.51 -7.34 -8.34
N VAL A 102 0.40 -7.65 -9.64
CA VAL A 102 -0.46 -8.73 -10.15
C VAL A 102 0.08 -10.13 -9.87
N GLY A 103 1.25 -10.23 -9.29
CA GLY A 103 1.89 -11.50 -8.92
C GLY A 103 3.28 -11.31 -8.33
N PRO A 104 3.82 -12.33 -7.67
CA PRO A 104 5.12 -12.22 -6.99
C PRO A 104 6.32 -12.07 -7.92
N SER A 105 6.16 -12.31 -9.22
CA SER A 105 7.20 -12.08 -10.23
C SER A 105 7.25 -10.66 -10.78
N VAL A 106 6.29 -9.80 -10.41
CA VAL A 106 6.21 -8.42 -10.89
C VAL A 106 6.91 -7.51 -9.89
N THR A 107 7.89 -6.76 -10.39
CA THR A 107 8.72 -5.86 -9.57
C THR A 107 8.23 -4.41 -9.65
N PRO A 108 8.63 -3.53 -8.74
CA PRO A 108 8.34 -2.10 -8.85
C PRO A 108 8.81 -1.47 -10.16
N GLU A 109 9.89 -1.98 -10.75
CA GLU A 109 10.44 -1.52 -12.03
C GLU A 109 9.57 -1.89 -13.24
N ASP A 110 8.68 -2.87 -13.09
CA ASP A 110 7.67 -3.19 -14.12
C ASP A 110 6.56 -2.14 -14.20
N GLY A 111 6.53 -1.19 -13.27
CA GLY A 111 5.60 -0.07 -13.25
C GLY A 111 4.20 -0.41 -12.74
N VAL A 112 3.37 0.62 -12.68
CA VAL A 112 2.02 0.56 -12.08
C VAL A 112 0.88 0.68 -13.10
N THR A 113 1.17 1.05 -14.35
CA THR A 113 0.14 1.17 -15.41
C THR A 113 -0.66 -0.11 -15.60
N ARG A 114 -0.01 -1.27 -15.44
CA ARG A 114 -0.63 -2.59 -15.58
C ARG A 114 -1.79 -2.87 -14.62
N TYR A 115 -1.93 -2.11 -13.53
CA TYR A 115 -3.06 -2.20 -12.62
C TYR A 115 -4.41 -2.02 -13.32
N GLU A 116 -4.44 -1.32 -14.47
CA GLU A 116 -5.65 -1.13 -15.27
C GLU A 116 -6.27 -2.46 -15.76
N HIS A 117 -5.45 -3.48 -15.92
CA HIS A 117 -5.89 -4.81 -16.41
C HIS A 117 -6.32 -5.75 -15.27
N ASP A 118 -6.05 -5.38 -14.03
CA ASP A 118 -6.47 -6.14 -12.86
C ASP A 118 -7.77 -5.52 -12.29
N ARG A 119 -8.82 -6.34 -12.21
CA ARG A 119 -10.14 -5.92 -11.72
C ARG A 119 -10.38 -6.31 -10.27
N THR A 120 -9.36 -6.77 -9.57
CA THR A 120 -9.44 -7.02 -8.15
C THR A 120 -9.49 -5.71 -7.35
N GLN A 121 -9.88 -5.81 -6.07
CA GLN A 121 -10.16 -4.65 -5.23
C GLN A 121 -8.94 -3.73 -5.03
N GLY A 122 -7.78 -4.30 -4.81
CA GLY A 122 -6.54 -3.55 -4.55
C GLY A 122 -6.13 -2.63 -5.70
N PRO A 123 -5.88 -3.17 -6.92
CA PRO A 123 -5.55 -2.37 -8.09
C PRO A 123 -6.60 -1.33 -8.45
N ALA A 124 -7.90 -1.67 -8.33
CA ALA A 124 -8.98 -0.73 -8.56
C ALA A 124 -8.95 0.46 -7.57
N CYS A 125 -8.68 0.18 -6.28
CA CYS A 125 -8.51 1.22 -5.27
C CYS A 125 -7.25 2.06 -5.52
N ALA A 126 -6.15 1.42 -5.92
CA ALA A 126 -4.89 2.09 -6.23
C ALA A 126 -5.03 3.09 -7.38
N ILE A 127 -5.77 2.74 -8.44
CA ILE A 127 -6.01 3.63 -9.59
C ILE A 127 -6.90 4.81 -9.19
N ALA A 128 -7.88 4.62 -8.31
CA ALA A 128 -8.73 5.71 -7.84
C ALA A 128 -7.92 6.88 -7.26
N ALA A 129 -6.79 6.57 -6.59
CA ALA A 129 -5.82 7.54 -6.10
C ALA A 129 -4.47 7.37 -6.83
N GLY A 130 -4.49 7.51 -8.15
CA GLY A 130 -3.38 7.16 -9.04
C GLY A 130 -2.08 7.92 -8.72
N ALA A 131 -2.16 9.22 -8.42
CA ALA A 131 -0.97 10.00 -8.04
C ALA A 131 -0.31 9.45 -6.76
N ALA A 132 -1.10 9.08 -5.76
CA ALA A 132 -0.61 8.45 -4.54
C ALA A 132 -0.01 7.06 -4.80
N THR A 133 -0.53 6.33 -5.77
CA THR A 133 0.02 5.04 -6.22
C THR A 133 1.36 5.21 -6.89
N ILE A 134 1.50 6.19 -7.79
CA ILE A 134 2.78 6.57 -8.39
C ILE A 134 3.80 6.93 -7.31
N TYR A 135 3.39 7.73 -6.32
CA TYR A 135 4.25 8.06 -5.19
C TYR A 135 4.76 6.81 -4.45
N ARG A 136 3.87 5.86 -4.10
CA ARG A 136 4.28 4.66 -3.38
C ARG A 136 5.30 3.82 -4.13
N ASN A 137 5.19 3.76 -5.46
CA ASN A 137 6.15 3.02 -6.30
C ASN A 137 7.48 3.75 -6.46
N TYR A 138 7.42 5.02 -6.87
CA TYR A 138 8.59 5.75 -7.35
C TYR A 138 9.27 6.65 -6.32
N PHE A 139 8.58 7.01 -5.23
CA PHE A 139 9.05 8.04 -4.30
C PHE A 139 8.92 7.68 -2.82
N ALA A 140 8.19 6.64 -2.44
CA ALA A 140 8.12 6.25 -1.04
C ALA A 140 9.51 5.88 -0.51
N PRO A 141 9.94 6.42 0.64
CA PRO A 141 11.25 6.11 1.19
C PRO A 141 11.30 4.66 1.70
N VAL A 142 12.38 3.96 1.40
CA VAL A 142 12.67 2.61 1.89
C VAL A 142 14.09 2.60 2.44
N GLY A 143 14.25 2.72 3.76
CA GLY A 143 15.54 3.01 4.37
C GLY A 143 16.13 4.32 3.82
N ASP A 144 17.33 4.26 3.29
CA ASP A 144 18.02 5.40 2.69
C ASP A 144 17.71 5.59 1.19
N GLN A 145 16.89 4.73 0.61
CA GLN A 145 16.50 4.78 -0.81
C GLN A 145 15.17 5.52 -0.99
N ILE A 146 15.05 6.27 -2.07
CA ILE A 146 13.78 6.87 -2.53
C ILE A 146 13.22 6.01 -3.66
N GLY A 147 11.96 5.59 -3.49
CA GLY A 147 11.27 4.66 -4.38
C GLY A 147 11.59 3.21 -4.07
N GLN A 148 10.70 2.32 -4.50
CA GLN A 148 10.84 0.89 -4.31
C GLN A 148 11.53 0.24 -5.51
N SER A 149 12.27 -0.84 -5.28
CA SER A 149 12.94 -1.61 -6.33
C SER A 149 12.84 -3.11 -6.01
N ALA A 150 13.16 -3.97 -6.97
CA ALA A 150 13.19 -5.42 -6.73
C ALA A 150 14.09 -5.81 -5.55
N ALA A 151 15.16 -5.06 -5.32
CA ALA A 151 16.13 -5.33 -4.26
C ALA A 151 15.76 -4.69 -2.91
N ASN A 152 14.94 -3.63 -2.90
CA ASN A 152 14.62 -2.88 -1.69
C ASN A 152 13.19 -2.36 -1.75
N GLN A 153 12.32 -2.95 -0.93
CA GLN A 153 10.91 -2.65 -0.87
C GLN A 153 10.46 -2.43 0.57
N LEU A 154 9.34 -1.74 0.72
CA LEU A 154 8.62 -1.73 2.00
C LEU A 154 8.24 -3.16 2.37
N ASP A 155 8.31 -3.46 3.66
CA ASP A 155 7.94 -4.79 4.19
C ASP A 155 7.10 -4.64 5.46
N GLY A 156 5.81 -4.82 5.32
CA GLY A 156 4.85 -4.78 6.42
C GLY A 156 4.99 -5.94 7.41
N LEU A 157 5.76 -6.98 7.06
CA LEU A 157 6.01 -8.15 7.91
C LEU A 157 7.38 -8.14 8.59
N ALA A 158 8.26 -7.17 8.32
CA ALA A 158 9.64 -7.19 8.80
C ALA A 158 9.74 -7.33 10.32
N ASP A 159 8.97 -6.51 11.08
CA ASP A 159 9.00 -6.55 12.55
C ASP A 159 8.38 -7.84 13.09
N LEU A 160 7.30 -8.31 12.47
CA LEU A 160 6.67 -9.58 12.80
C LEU A 160 7.64 -10.76 12.56
N GLY A 161 8.31 -10.74 11.41
CA GLY A 161 9.30 -11.76 11.05
C GLY A 161 10.46 -11.81 12.05
N THR A 162 10.96 -10.64 12.44
CA THR A 162 12.02 -10.52 13.45
C THR A 162 11.58 -11.13 14.78
N GLU A 163 10.38 -10.82 15.25
CA GLU A 163 9.86 -11.34 16.52
C GLU A 163 9.63 -12.85 16.47
N LEU A 164 9.03 -13.37 15.39
CA LEU A 164 8.83 -14.80 15.20
C LEU A 164 10.17 -15.57 15.08
N SER A 165 11.12 -15.01 14.35
CA SER A 165 12.47 -15.56 14.23
C SER A 165 13.14 -15.73 15.60
N ARG A 166 13.03 -14.70 16.44
CA ARG A 166 13.55 -14.71 17.83
C ARG A 166 12.81 -15.74 18.69
N ALA A 167 11.49 -15.76 18.66
CA ALA A 167 10.67 -16.64 19.49
C ALA A 167 10.84 -18.12 19.13
N LEU A 168 10.97 -18.42 17.85
CA LEU A 168 11.08 -19.79 17.33
C LEU A 168 12.55 -20.25 17.21
N ALA A 169 13.53 -19.36 17.44
CA ALA A 169 14.96 -19.60 17.20
C ALA A 169 15.22 -20.15 15.78
N ARG A 170 14.56 -19.54 14.77
CA ARG A 170 14.63 -19.93 13.37
C ARG A 170 14.77 -18.68 12.49
N PRO A 171 15.49 -18.73 11.37
CA PRO A 171 15.51 -17.63 10.42
C PRO A 171 14.13 -17.43 9.79
N VAL A 172 13.78 -16.20 9.42
CA VAL A 172 12.50 -15.88 8.77
C VAL A 172 12.30 -16.69 7.49
N SER A 173 13.38 -17.02 6.77
CA SER A 173 13.34 -17.84 5.56
C SER A 173 12.77 -19.25 5.76
N ASP A 174 12.79 -19.78 7.00
CA ASP A 174 12.13 -21.05 7.34
C ASP A 174 10.61 -20.89 7.46
N LEU A 175 10.12 -19.68 7.68
CA LEU A 175 8.71 -19.36 7.87
C LEU A 175 8.05 -18.94 6.56
N TRP A 176 8.63 -17.93 5.89
CA TRP A 176 8.25 -17.45 4.55
C TRP A 176 9.43 -16.79 3.85
N SER A 177 9.30 -16.65 2.54
CA SER A 177 10.11 -15.73 1.75
C SER A 177 9.28 -14.56 1.25
N MET A 178 9.80 -13.33 1.38
CA MET A 178 9.17 -12.16 0.79
C MET A 178 9.59 -12.02 -0.67
N GLN A 179 8.63 -11.91 -1.57
CA GLN A 179 8.87 -11.71 -2.99
C GLN A 179 7.90 -10.66 -3.53
N ASN A 180 8.40 -9.48 -3.88
CA ASN A 180 7.61 -8.35 -4.40
C ASN A 180 6.32 -8.08 -3.60
N GLY A 181 6.47 -8.01 -2.27
CA GLY A 181 5.36 -7.77 -1.36
C GLY A 181 4.50 -8.99 -1.02
N TYR A 182 4.76 -10.15 -1.63
CA TYR A 182 4.08 -11.41 -1.30
C TYR A 182 4.88 -12.20 -0.28
N ALA A 183 4.25 -12.62 0.80
CA ALA A 183 4.82 -13.55 1.77
C ALA A 183 4.53 -14.99 1.35
N LEU A 184 5.52 -15.65 0.77
CA LEU A 184 5.41 -17.03 0.28
C LEU A 184 5.78 -17.99 1.41
N ALA A 185 4.79 -18.41 2.19
CA ALA A 185 4.98 -19.31 3.32
C ALA A 185 5.06 -20.77 2.88
N THR A 186 5.94 -21.54 3.53
CA THR A 186 5.95 -22.99 3.42
C THR A 186 4.91 -23.62 4.34
N ARG A 187 4.48 -24.85 4.05
CA ARG A 187 3.58 -25.60 4.95
C ARG A 187 4.21 -25.75 6.34
N THR A 188 5.49 -26.09 6.39
CA THR A 188 6.23 -26.22 7.66
C THR A 188 6.28 -24.90 8.41
N GLY A 189 6.55 -23.77 7.71
CA GLY A 189 6.56 -22.45 8.32
C GLY A 189 5.21 -22.09 8.93
N LEU A 190 4.12 -22.35 8.22
CA LEU A 190 2.75 -22.13 8.72
C LEU A 190 2.44 -23.01 9.95
N ASP A 191 2.88 -24.26 9.95
CA ASP A 191 2.67 -25.18 11.08
C ASP A 191 3.46 -24.73 12.32
N LEU A 192 4.69 -24.23 12.16
CA LEU A 192 5.49 -23.63 13.24
C LEU A 192 4.83 -22.38 13.82
N ILE A 193 4.38 -21.46 12.95
CA ILE A 193 3.67 -20.26 13.39
C ILE A 193 2.38 -20.65 14.13
N ALA A 194 1.59 -21.56 13.57
CA ALA A 194 0.34 -21.98 14.19
C ALA A 194 0.55 -22.66 15.56
N ALA A 195 1.63 -23.43 15.73
CA ALA A 195 1.98 -23.99 17.04
C ALA A 195 2.32 -22.88 18.04
N HIS A 196 3.18 -21.95 17.65
CA HIS A 196 3.58 -20.81 18.48
C HIS A 196 2.36 -19.96 18.90
N LEU A 197 1.44 -19.66 17.96
CA LEU A 197 0.23 -18.88 18.27
C LEU A 197 -0.67 -19.56 19.32
N ARG A 198 -0.72 -20.89 19.31
CA ARG A 198 -1.46 -21.64 20.35
C ARG A 198 -0.78 -21.54 21.72
N ASP A 199 0.56 -21.57 21.75
CA ASP A 199 1.33 -21.53 22.99
C ASP A 199 1.24 -20.17 23.69
N ILE A 200 1.33 -19.06 22.91
CA ILE A 200 1.32 -17.71 23.50
C ILE A 200 -0.07 -17.21 23.91
N GLY A 201 -1.13 -17.88 23.46
CA GLY A 201 -2.52 -17.52 23.80
C GLY A 201 -2.95 -16.14 23.29
N GLY A 202 -4.18 -15.75 23.62
CA GLY A 202 -4.82 -14.57 23.03
C GLY A 202 -4.06 -13.24 23.24
N LEU A 203 -3.50 -13.00 24.41
CA LEU A 203 -2.72 -11.76 24.70
C LEU A 203 -1.44 -11.75 23.86
N GLY A 204 -0.67 -12.84 23.87
CA GLY A 204 0.54 -12.94 23.06
C GLY A 204 0.26 -12.82 21.56
N VAL A 205 -0.85 -13.40 21.07
CA VAL A 205 -1.27 -13.22 19.66
C VAL A 205 -1.58 -11.75 19.36
N SER A 206 -2.25 -11.04 20.28
CA SER A 206 -2.54 -9.60 20.13
C SER A 206 -1.26 -8.77 20.07
N ASP A 207 -0.29 -9.05 20.92
CA ASP A 207 1.01 -8.35 20.94
C ASP A 207 1.80 -8.64 19.66
N LEU A 208 1.82 -9.89 19.23
CA LEU A 208 2.47 -10.30 17.98
C LEU A 208 1.83 -9.63 16.77
N ALA A 209 0.49 -9.61 16.69
CA ALA A 209 -0.24 -8.89 15.66
C ALA A 209 0.05 -7.38 15.68
N GLY A 210 0.36 -6.82 16.84
CA GLY A 210 0.79 -5.44 16.99
C GLY A 210 2.03 -5.08 16.15
N ARG A 211 2.85 -6.07 15.77
CA ARG A 211 4.05 -5.88 14.93
C ARG A 211 3.75 -5.71 13.44
N LEU A 212 2.54 -6.07 13.00
CA LEU A 212 2.15 -5.86 11.59
C LEU A 212 2.15 -4.38 11.27
N ARG A 213 2.76 -4.00 10.14
CA ARG A 213 2.70 -2.65 9.61
C ARG A 213 1.63 -2.54 8.54
N MET A 214 0.90 -1.45 8.57
CA MET A 214 -0.19 -1.16 7.65
C MET A 214 0.18 0.05 6.80
N GLY A 215 0.00 -0.06 5.49
CA GLY A 215 0.09 1.10 4.61
C GLY A 215 -1.10 2.04 4.87
N LEU A 216 -0.84 3.19 5.48
CA LEU A 216 -1.83 4.23 5.71
C LEU A 216 -1.52 5.43 4.81
N HIS A 217 -2.45 5.78 3.93
CA HIS A 217 -2.31 6.89 3.01
C HIS A 217 -3.51 7.84 3.15
N GLN A 218 -3.29 9.01 3.69
CA GLN A 218 -4.34 9.97 4.05
C GLN A 218 -4.24 11.26 3.23
N GLY A 219 -5.39 11.91 3.01
CA GLY A 219 -5.45 13.19 2.32
C GLY A 219 -5.08 13.10 0.84
N VAL A 220 -5.29 11.94 0.22
CA VAL A 220 -5.01 11.71 -1.20
C VAL A 220 -6.11 12.30 -2.08
N GLU A 221 -5.73 12.78 -3.26
CA GLU A 221 -6.67 13.20 -4.29
C GLU A 221 -7.21 11.99 -5.05
N VAL A 222 -8.53 11.94 -5.26
CA VAL A 222 -9.14 10.98 -6.17
C VAL A 222 -8.92 11.47 -7.60
N THR A 223 -8.09 10.76 -8.36
CA THR A 223 -7.64 11.17 -9.69
C THR A 223 -8.38 10.47 -10.83
N ASP A 224 -9.08 9.39 -10.54
CA ASP A 224 -9.90 8.64 -11.51
C ASP A 224 -11.38 9.00 -11.32
N GLY A 225 -11.73 10.18 -11.77
CA GLY A 225 -13.08 10.68 -11.81
C GLY A 225 -13.54 10.95 -13.24
N PRO A 226 -14.84 11.15 -13.50
CA PRO A 226 -15.27 11.68 -14.77
C PRO A 226 -14.51 13.00 -14.97
N THR A 227 -13.76 13.10 -16.07
CA THR A 227 -13.19 14.37 -16.49
C THR A 227 -14.35 15.37 -16.52
N SER A 228 -14.34 16.36 -15.63
CA SER A 228 -15.24 17.49 -15.78
C SER A 228 -15.06 18.00 -17.20
N PRO A 229 -16.14 18.10 -18.00
CA PRO A 229 -16.03 18.77 -19.27
C PRO A 229 -15.56 20.20 -18.98
N GLY A 230 -14.36 20.53 -19.51
CA GLY A 230 -13.80 21.87 -19.44
C GLY A 230 -14.66 22.90 -20.14
#